data_676c308326b730219aac3b96c653ad8f
#
_entry.id   676c308326b730219aac3b96c653ad8f
#
_cell.length_a   1.000
_cell.length_b   1.000
_cell.length_c   1.000
_cell.angle_alpha   90.00
_cell.angle_beta   90.00
_cell.angle_gamma   90.00
#
_symmetry.space_group_name_H-M   'P 1'
#
loop_
_entity.id
_entity.type
_entity.pdbx_description
1 polymer ?
#
loop_
_entity_poly.entity_id
_entity_poly.type
_entity_poly.pdbx_seq_one_letter_code
_entity_poly.pdbx_strand_id
1 'polypeptide(L)'
;MRDTYFSSIRLDIDKLSLANYVVSLCARVFEQNHPDHHLFTLLLPWLSSLNTSRSTNIFVLDAFIILFLSHLGFYPSFDVCVSCEKQLDADHDKYLGFSISSGGLICRSCRVTYMNQHMPIVSFTPHFRRIFRGIFSSDMDVICRMHVPKDVEDKFHTLVYSFLTYHLGVHIPIFSFLGEE
;
A
#
# COMPACT_ATOMS: atom_id res chain seq x y z
N MET A 1 29.32 21.15 -11.82
CA MET A 1 28.74 19.79 -11.73
C MET A 1 27.24 19.96 -11.63
N ARG A 2 26.46 19.45 -12.57
CA ARG A 2 25.00 19.41 -12.40
C ARG A 2 24.73 18.28 -11.41
N ASP A 3 24.34 18.63 -10.18
CA ASP A 3 23.82 17.67 -9.22
C ASP A 3 22.58 17.04 -9.85
N THR A 4 22.73 15.81 -10.32
CA THR A 4 21.61 15.06 -10.90
C THR A 4 20.79 14.52 -9.75
N TYR A 5 19.73 15.25 -9.39
CA TYR A 5 18.73 14.77 -8.45
C TYR A 5 18.29 13.34 -8.84
N PHE A 6 18.20 12.43 -7.85
CA PHE A 6 17.79 11.04 -8.04
C PHE A 6 18.66 10.24 -9.03
N SER A 7 19.98 10.39 -8.94
CA SER A 7 20.92 9.68 -9.84
C SER A 7 20.83 8.15 -9.69
N SER A 8 20.67 7.63 -8.47
CA SER A 8 20.56 6.19 -8.23
C SER A 8 19.29 5.59 -8.86
N ILE A 9 18.17 6.30 -8.83
CA ILE A 9 16.92 5.86 -9.48
C ILE A 9 17.11 5.71 -11.00
N ARG A 10 17.88 6.59 -11.64
CA ARG A 10 18.11 6.56 -13.10
C ARG A 10 19.02 5.43 -13.54
N LEU A 11 19.87 4.94 -12.65
CA LEU A 11 20.88 3.92 -12.94
C LEU A 11 20.43 2.50 -12.56
N ASP A 12 19.31 2.38 -11.86
CA ASP A 12 18.76 1.13 -11.35
C ASP A 12 17.36 0.93 -11.96
N ILE A 13 17.20 -0.13 -12.75
CA ILE A 13 15.96 -0.38 -13.51
C ILE A 13 14.77 -0.64 -12.58
N ASP A 14 14.98 -1.29 -11.44
CA ASP A 14 13.91 -1.60 -10.50
C ASP A 14 13.43 -0.33 -9.80
N LYS A 15 14.35 0.52 -9.36
CA LYS A 15 14.02 1.84 -8.79
C LYS A 15 13.30 2.73 -9.79
N LEU A 16 13.80 2.75 -11.04
CA LEU A 16 13.18 3.53 -12.10
C LEU A 16 11.76 3.06 -12.39
N SER A 17 11.55 1.75 -12.37
CA SER A 17 10.23 1.13 -12.58
C SER A 17 9.25 1.50 -11.48
N LEU A 18 9.65 1.41 -10.21
CA LEU A 18 8.81 1.83 -9.08
C LEU A 18 8.50 3.34 -9.13
N ALA A 19 9.50 4.17 -9.44
CA ALA A 19 9.31 5.61 -9.56
C ALA A 19 8.32 5.95 -10.68
N ASN A 20 8.45 5.33 -11.85
CA ASN A 20 7.54 5.51 -12.98
C ASN A 20 6.11 5.05 -12.64
N TYR A 21 5.98 3.93 -11.91
CA TYR A 21 4.68 3.46 -11.45
C TYR A 21 3.97 4.51 -10.59
N VAL A 22 4.67 5.01 -9.57
CA VAL A 22 4.13 6.02 -8.64
C VAL A 22 3.78 7.31 -9.35
N VAL A 23 4.65 7.82 -10.23
CA VAL A 23 4.37 9.04 -11.02
C VAL A 23 3.15 8.82 -11.93
N SER A 24 3.05 7.66 -12.58
CA SER A 24 1.90 7.32 -13.42
C SER A 24 0.61 7.20 -12.62
N LEU A 25 0.66 6.65 -11.41
CA LEU A 25 -0.48 6.58 -10.49
C LEU A 25 -0.95 7.99 -10.11
N CYS A 26 -0.05 8.85 -9.68
CA CYS A 26 -0.36 10.24 -9.34
C CYS A 26 -0.96 10.99 -10.53
N ALA A 27 -0.38 10.86 -11.72
CA ALA A 27 -0.87 11.52 -12.92
C ALA A 27 -2.26 11.06 -13.39
N ARG A 28 -2.70 9.85 -13.01
CA ARG A 28 -4.04 9.35 -13.32
C ARG A 28 -5.12 9.82 -12.36
N VAL A 29 -4.73 10.12 -11.12
CA VAL A 29 -5.67 10.46 -10.04
C VAL A 29 -5.84 11.97 -9.91
N PHE A 30 -4.79 12.74 -10.16
CA PHE A 30 -4.84 14.19 -10.03
C PHE A 30 -4.98 14.88 -11.40
N GLU A 31 -5.87 15.86 -11.44
CA GLU A 31 -6.02 16.72 -12.62
C GLU A 31 -4.80 17.63 -12.78
N GLN A 32 -4.45 17.90 -14.04
CA GLN A 32 -3.36 18.85 -14.36
C GLN A 32 -3.71 20.24 -13.83
N ASN A 33 -2.72 20.91 -13.25
CA ASN A 33 -2.81 22.27 -12.68
C ASN A 33 -3.58 22.42 -11.35
N HIS A 34 -3.93 21.31 -10.65
CA HIS A 34 -4.37 21.37 -9.28
C HIS A 34 -3.21 20.99 -8.34
N PRO A 35 -2.52 21.96 -7.71
CA PRO A 35 -1.40 21.68 -6.82
C PRO A 35 -1.91 21.00 -5.53
N ASP A 36 -1.48 19.77 -5.30
CA ASP A 36 -1.70 19.07 -4.04
C ASP A 36 -0.40 19.08 -3.22
N HIS A 37 -0.37 19.95 -2.22
CA HIS A 37 0.81 20.11 -1.35
C HIS A 37 1.07 18.86 -0.51
N HIS A 38 0.01 18.17 -0.07
CA HIS A 38 0.14 16.96 0.74
C HIS A 38 0.70 15.80 -0.09
N LEU A 39 0.26 15.63 -1.34
CA LEU A 39 0.86 14.66 -2.23
C LEU A 39 2.36 14.90 -2.38
N PHE A 40 2.78 16.15 -2.51
CA PHE A 40 4.19 16.50 -2.65
C PHE A 40 5.00 16.15 -1.41
N THR A 41 4.42 16.35 -0.20
CA THR A 41 5.04 15.97 1.07
C THR A 41 5.15 14.45 1.27
N LEU A 42 4.37 13.65 0.55
CA LEU A 42 4.48 12.20 0.53
C LEU A 42 5.49 11.73 -0.53
N LEU A 43 5.38 12.28 -1.74
CA LEU A 43 6.13 11.82 -2.91
C LEU A 43 7.63 12.11 -2.79
N LEU A 44 8.03 13.30 -2.36
CA LEU A 44 9.44 13.67 -2.28
C LEU A 44 10.24 12.83 -1.28
N PRO A 45 9.79 12.63 -0.02
CA PRO A 45 10.47 11.74 0.90
C PRO A 45 10.56 10.31 0.37
N TRP A 46 9.50 9.80 -0.28
CA TRP A 46 9.49 8.47 -0.87
C TRP A 46 10.53 8.33 -1.98
N LEU A 47 10.60 9.27 -2.93
CA LEU A 47 11.62 9.28 -3.99
C LEU A 47 13.03 9.42 -3.41
N SER A 48 13.21 10.23 -2.38
CA SER A 48 14.48 10.42 -1.69
C SER A 48 14.96 9.13 -1.05
N SER A 49 14.08 8.44 -0.32
CA SER A 49 14.37 7.16 0.33
C SER A 49 14.62 6.06 -0.69
N LEU A 50 13.86 6.01 -1.78
CA LEU A 50 14.09 5.08 -2.89
C LEU A 50 15.47 5.32 -3.53
N ASN A 51 15.86 6.58 -3.73
CA ASN A 51 17.16 6.94 -4.29
C ASN A 51 18.33 6.49 -3.42
N THR A 52 18.19 6.58 -2.10
CA THR A 52 19.27 6.25 -1.14
C THR A 52 19.25 4.80 -0.69
N SER A 53 18.19 4.05 -0.93
CA SER A 53 18.09 2.66 -0.53
C SER A 53 19.12 1.78 -1.27
N ARG A 54 19.61 0.73 -0.59
CA ARG A 54 20.56 -0.22 -1.17
C ARG A 54 19.88 -1.36 -1.93
N SER A 55 18.63 -1.64 -1.62
CA SER A 55 17.82 -2.68 -2.25
C SER A 55 16.42 -2.14 -2.50
N THR A 56 15.81 -2.66 -3.54
CA THR A 56 14.46 -2.32 -3.94
C THR A 56 13.56 -3.53 -3.68
N ASN A 57 12.42 -3.32 -3.03
CA ASN A 57 11.40 -4.34 -2.86
C ASN A 57 10.02 -3.75 -3.14
N ILE A 58 9.07 -4.60 -3.44
CA ILE A 58 7.70 -4.20 -3.74
C ILE A 58 6.99 -3.56 -2.54
N PHE A 59 7.42 -3.90 -1.32
CA PHE A 59 6.86 -3.35 -0.09
C PHE A 59 6.99 -1.81 -0.01
N VAL A 60 8.07 -1.24 -0.54
CA VAL A 60 8.28 0.22 -0.58
C VAL A 60 7.21 0.90 -1.45
N LEU A 61 6.78 0.24 -2.54
CA LEU A 61 5.67 0.69 -3.38
C LEU A 61 4.34 0.54 -2.64
N ASP A 62 4.11 -0.60 -2.00
CA ASP A 62 2.86 -0.87 -1.27
C ASP A 62 2.65 0.13 -0.14
N ALA A 63 3.71 0.48 0.57
CA ALA A 63 3.68 1.50 1.62
C ALA A 63 3.28 2.87 1.05
N PHE A 64 3.85 3.27 -0.09
CA PHE A 64 3.42 4.49 -0.77
C PHE A 64 1.94 4.45 -1.14
N ILE A 65 1.49 3.35 -1.76
CA ILE A 65 0.09 3.20 -2.19
C ILE A 65 -0.88 3.34 -1.00
N ILE A 66 -0.56 2.73 0.14
CA ILE A 66 -1.41 2.82 1.35
C ILE A 66 -1.48 4.25 1.87
N LEU A 67 -0.36 4.95 1.96
CA LEU A 67 -0.32 6.35 2.39
C LEU A 67 -1.05 7.27 1.39
N PHE A 68 -0.89 7.00 0.10
CA PHE A 68 -1.57 7.71 -0.98
C PHE A 68 -3.10 7.51 -0.93
N LEU A 69 -3.57 6.28 -0.77
CA LEU A 69 -5.01 5.98 -0.59
C LEU A 69 -5.57 6.63 0.66
N SER A 70 -4.81 6.61 1.75
CA SER A 70 -5.19 7.29 2.99
C SER A 70 -5.32 8.80 2.81
N HIS A 71 -4.41 9.42 2.05
CA HIS A 71 -4.49 10.84 1.69
C HIS A 71 -5.75 11.16 0.89
N LEU A 72 -6.19 10.25 0.01
CA LEU A 72 -7.43 10.38 -0.75
C LEU A 72 -8.71 10.07 0.07
N GLY A 73 -8.59 9.77 1.36
CA GLY A 73 -9.71 9.47 2.24
C GLY A 73 -10.05 7.98 2.37
N PHE A 74 -9.31 7.09 1.71
CA PHE A 74 -9.50 5.63 1.82
C PHE A 74 -8.65 5.04 2.95
N TYR A 75 -8.88 5.52 4.18
CA TYR A 75 -8.15 5.03 5.35
C TYR A 75 -8.74 3.70 5.84
N PRO A 76 -7.93 2.62 5.92
CA PRO A 76 -8.44 1.32 6.36
C PRO A 76 -8.78 1.30 7.86
N SER A 77 -9.92 0.71 8.22
CA SER A 77 -10.34 0.55 9.62
C SER A 77 -9.86 -0.78 10.20
N PHE A 78 -9.18 -0.75 11.38
CA PHE A 78 -8.60 -1.93 12.01
C PHE A 78 -9.10 -2.21 13.43
N ASP A 79 -9.88 -1.33 14.02
CA ASP A 79 -10.27 -1.44 15.43
C ASP A 79 -11.69 -1.96 15.62
N VAL A 80 -12.54 -1.76 14.61
CA VAL A 80 -13.93 -2.21 14.63
C VAL A 80 -14.27 -3.02 13.38
N CYS A 81 -15.23 -3.90 13.49
CA CYS A 81 -15.82 -4.57 12.33
C CYS A 81 -16.61 -3.57 11.49
N VAL A 82 -16.23 -3.36 10.23
CA VAL A 82 -16.90 -2.40 9.33
C VAL A 82 -18.35 -2.79 8.97
N SER A 83 -18.81 -3.96 9.38
CA SER A 83 -20.16 -4.44 9.11
C SER A 83 -21.09 -4.37 10.33
N CYS A 84 -20.61 -4.68 11.51
CA CYS A 84 -21.44 -4.74 12.73
C CYS A 84 -20.90 -3.88 13.87
N GLU A 85 -19.86 -3.08 13.63
CA GLU A 85 -19.24 -2.14 14.56
C GLU A 85 -18.67 -2.75 15.85
N LYS A 86 -18.65 -4.09 15.95
CA LYS A 86 -18.05 -4.79 17.09
C LYS A 86 -16.56 -4.46 17.17
N GLN A 87 -16.08 -4.18 18.38
CA GLN A 87 -14.65 -4.04 18.65
C GLN A 87 -13.90 -5.34 18.31
N LEU A 88 -12.76 -5.22 17.65
CA LEU A 88 -11.95 -6.33 17.20
C LEU A 88 -10.61 -6.36 17.92
N ASP A 89 -10.23 -7.55 18.37
CA ASP A 89 -8.86 -7.81 18.81
C ASP A 89 -8.04 -8.38 17.65
N ALA A 90 -7.57 -7.49 16.79
CA ALA A 90 -6.85 -7.89 15.58
C ALA A 90 -5.45 -8.49 15.84
N ASP A 91 -4.95 -8.42 17.06
CA ASP A 91 -3.68 -9.06 17.45
C ASP A 91 -3.89 -10.53 17.84
N HIS A 92 -5.06 -10.91 18.33
CA HIS A 92 -5.36 -12.25 18.81
C HIS A 92 -6.39 -13.02 17.98
N ASP A 93 -7.27 -12.34 17.24
CA ASP A 93 -8.29 -13.01 16.42
C ASP A 93 -7.68 -13.47 15.08
N LYS A 94 -7.58 -14.79 14.91
CA LYS A 94 -7.00 -15.44 13.72
C LYS A 94 -7.96 -15.53 12.53
N TYR A 95 -9.23 -15.20 12.72
CA TYR A 95 -10.29 -15.43 11.72
C TYR A 95 -10.83 -14.13 11.10
N LEU A 96 -10.13 -13.03 11.28
CA LEU A 96 -10.52 -11.77 10.67
C LEU A 96 -10.37 -11.82 9.15
N GLY A 97 -11.28 -11.14 8.48
CA GLY A 97 -11.16 -10.80 7.07
C GLY A 97 -10.94 -9.30 6.89
N PHE A 98 -10.40 -8.92 5.75
CA PHE A 98 -10.37 -7.53 5.30
C PHE A 98 -11.32 -7.39 4.11
N SER A 99 -12.34 -6.56 4.25
CA SER A 99 -13.25 -6.22 3.16
C SER A 99 -12.61 -5.14 2.29
N ILE A 100 -12.34 -5.48 1.05
CA ILE A 100 -11.80 -4.53 0.06
C ILE A 100 -12.78 -3.39 -0.18
N SER A 101 -14.06 -3.72 -0.35
CA SER A 101 -15.10 -2.72 -0.66
C SER A 101 -15.41 -1.78 0.49
N SER A 102 -15.40 -2.30 1.73
CA SER A 102 -15.73 -1.50 2.91
C SER A 102 -14.49 -0.87 3.56
N GLY A 103 -13.30 -1.17 3.07
CA GLY A 103 -12.05 -0.58 3.54
C GLY A 103 -11.70 -0.92 4.99
N GLY A 104 -11.96 -2.16 5.46
CA GLY A 104 -11.60 -2.47 6.84
C GLY A 104 -11.86 -3.91 7.26
N LEU A 105 -11.58 -4.16 8.54
CA LEU A 105 -11.70 -5.49 9.11
C LEU A 105 -13.16 -5.92 9.31
N ILE A 106 -13.41 -7.19 9.11
CA ILE A 106 -14.68 -7.85 9.40
C ILE A 106 -14.45 -9.03 10.36
N CYS A 107 -15.35 -9.14 11.33
CA CYS A 107 -15.31 -10.24 12.29
C CYS A 107 -15.68 -11.58 11.64
N ARG A 108 -15.39 -12.68 12.33
CA ARG A 108 -15.68 -14.04 11.86
C ARG A 108 -17.14 -14.22 11.43
N SER A 109 -18.10 -13.69 12.20
CA SER A 109 -19.52 -13.84 11.89
C SER A 109 -19.91 -13.11 10.61
N CYS A 110 -19.52 -11.84 10.47
CA CYS A 110 -19.80 -11.06 9.28
C CYS A 110 -19.06 -11.58 8.03
N ARG A 111 -17.87 -12.17 8.20
CA ARG A 111 -17.12 -12.80 7.11
C ARG A 111 -17.94 -13.87 6.39
N VAL A 112 -18.69 -14.69 7.12
CA VAL A 112 -19.56 -15.71 6.51
C VAL A 112 -20.62 -15.06 5.62
N THR A 113 -21.25 -13.98 6.09
CA THR A 113 -22.25 -13.23 5.31
C THR A 113 -21.65 -12.65 4.04
N TYR A 114 -20.47 -12.02 4.12
CA TYR A 114 -19.77 -11.46 2.99
C TYR A 114 -19.38 -12.52 1.95
N MET A 115 -18.90 -13.68 2.41
CA MET A 115 -18.58 -14.81 1.51
C MET A 115 -19.81 -15.31 0.77
N ASN A 116 -20.95 -15.41 1.44
CA ASN A 116 -22.22 -15.83 0.81
C ASN A 116 -22.72 -14.78 -0.22
N GLN A 117 -22.37 -13.53 -0.05
CA GLN A 117 -22.70 -12.44 -0.97
C GLN A 117 -21.65 -12.22 -2.06
N HIS A 118 -20.64 -13.10 -2.16
CA HIS A 118 -19.53 -12.99 -3.12
C HIS A 118 -18.76 -11.66 -3.05
N MET A 119 -18.73 -11.03 -1.88
CA MET A 119 -17.98 -9.80 -1.70
C MET A 119 -16.48 -10.09 -1.54
N PRO A 120 -15.59 -9.27 -2.14
CA PRO A 120 -14.15 -9.51 -2.08
C PRO A 120 -13.61 -9.35 -0.66
N ILE A 121 -13.09 -10.44 -0.11
CA ILE A 121 -12.49 -10.51 1.23
C ILE A 121 -11.10 -11.12 1.12
N VAL A 122 -10.14 -10.49 1.75
CA VAL A 122 -8.79 -11.03 1.94
C VAL A 122 -8.63 -11.51 3.38
N SER A 123 -7.97 -12.65 3.58
CA SER A 123 -7.62 -13.11 4.92
C SER A 123 -6.66 -12.14 5.57
N PHE A 124 -7.02 -11.67 6.77
CA PHE A 124 -6.21 -10.71 7.52
C PHE A 124 -5.43 -11.42 8.62
N THR A 125 -4.17 -11.06 8.75
CA THR A 125 -3.27 -11.63 9.76
C THR A 125 -2.75 -10.54 10.71
N PRO A 126 -2.34 -10.90 11.95
CA PRO A 126 -1.71 -9.94 12.86
C PRO A 126 -0.45 -9.28 12.27
N HIS A 127 0.25 -9.95 11.34
CA HIS A 127 1.38 -9.36 10.63
C HIS A 127 0.97 -8.14 9.80
N PHE A 128 -0.17 -8.20 9.10
CA PHE A 128 -0.67 -7.07 8.33
C PHE A 128 -0.98 -5.87 9.21
N ARG A 129 -1.58 -6.09 10.39
CA ARG A 129 -1.83 -5.00 11.33
C ARG A 129 -0.55 -4.31 11.77
N ARG A 130 0.52 -5.08 12.06
CA ARG A 130 1.83 -4.51 12.42
C ARG A 130 2.43 -3.71 11.27
N ILE A 131 2.31 -4.23 10.03
CA ILE A 131 2.77 -3.53 8.83
C ILE A 131 2.03 -2.21 8.67
N PHE A 132 0.70 -2.20 8.72
CA PHE A 132 -0.09 -0.97 8.61
C PHE A 132 0.27 0.04 9.71
N ARG A 133 0.36 -0.42 10.97
CA ARG A 133 0.81 0.44 12.07
C ARG A 133 2.19 1.03 11.79
N GLY A 134 3.13 0.22 11.36
CA GLY A 134 4.48 0.68 10.99
C GLY A 134 4.45 1.75 9.90
N ILE A 135 3.65 1.54 8.85
CA ILE A 135 3.51 2.50 7.75
C ILE A 135 2.92 3.83 8.25
N PHE A 136 1.86 3.80 9.07
CA PHE A 136 1.21 5.03 9.53
C PHE A 136 1.92 5.75 10.68
N SER A 137 2.83 5.09 11.39
CA SER A 137 3.52 5.66 12.56
C SER A 137 5.00 6.00 12.32
N SER A 138 5.53 5.72 11.14
CA SER A 138 6.95 5.86 10.85
C SER A 138 7.22 6.83 9.70
N ASP A 139 8.40 7.45 9.73
CA ASP A 139 8.91 8.20 8.59
C ASP A 139 9.27 7.29 7.42
N MET A 140 9.28 7.84 6.22
CA MET A 140 9.52 7.09 4.98
C MET A 140 10.86 6.33 5.00
N ASP A 141 11.90 6.90 5.57
CA ASP A 141 13.22 6.25 5.70
C ASP A 141 13.17 5.00 6.60
N VAL A 142 12.32 4.99 7.61
CA VAL A 142 12.10 3.83 8.48
C VAL A 142 11.31 2.78 7.73
N ILE A 143 10.25 3.17 7.03
CA ILE A 143 9.40 2.28 6.22
C ILE A 143 10.26 1.55 5.17
N CYS A 144 11.11 2.26 4.45
CA CYS A 144 11.97 1.67 3.42
C CYS A 144 13.01 0.68 3.96
N ARG A 145 13.29 0.71 5.27
CA ARG A 145 14.19 -0.25 5.95
C ARG A 145 13.46 -1.38 6.68
N MET A 146 12.14 -1.39 6.66
CA MET A 146 11.37 -2.47 7.28
C MET A 146 11.64 -3.78 6.53
N HIS A 147 11.93 -4.81 7.30
CA HIS A 147 12.08 -6.15 6.75
C HIS A 147 10.76 -6.92 6.90
N VAL A 148 10.17 -7.27 5.79
CA VAL A 148 8.94 -8.08 5.72
C VAL A 148 9.31 -9.42 5.09
N PRO A 149 8.97 -10.57 5.71
CA PRO A 149 9.18 -11.88 5.10
C PRO A 149 8.47 -11.98 3.75
N LYS A 150 9.10 -12.62 2.76
CA LYS A 150 8.62 -12.64 1.37
C LYS A 150 7.19 -13.18 1.22
N ASP A 151 6.84 -14.24 1.94
CA ASP A 151 5.49 -14.83 1.93
C ASP A 151 4.41 -13.90 2.51
N VAL A 152 4.79 -13.00 3.42
CA VAL A 152 3.93 -11.96 3.98
C VAL A 152 3.84 -10.78 3.01
N GLU A 153 4.96 -10.38 2.43
CA GLU A 153 5.04 -9.31 1.43
C GLU A 153 4.13 -9.59 0.24
N ASP A 154 4.20 -10.79 -0.36
CA ASP A 154 3.40 -11.16 -1.53
C ASP A 154 1.89 -11.10 -1.24
N LYS A 155 1.47 -11.57 -0.07
CA LYS A 155 0.06 -11.48 0.37
C LYS A 155 -0.36 -10.05 0.68
N PHE A 156 0.53 -9.26 1.27
CA PHE A 156 0.29 -7.85 1.56
C PHE A 156 0.15 -7.06 0.26
N HIS A 157 1.04 -7.28 -0.70
CA HIS A 157 0.98 -6.71 -2.04
C HIS A 157 -0.36 -7.00 -2.72
N THR A 158 -0.81 -8.26 -2.68
CA THR A 158 -2.13 -8.66 -3.23
C THR A 158 -3.27 -7.88 -2.59
N LEU A 159 -3.25 -7.68 -1.27
CA LEU A 159 -4.25 -6.89 -0.55
C LEU A 159 -4.22 -5.42 -1.00
N VAL A 160 -3.03 -4.80 -0.99
CA VAL A 160 -2.85 -3.39 -1.34
C VAL A 160 -3.27 -3.13 -2.78
N TYR A 161 -2.86 -3.98 -3.71
CA TYR A 161 -3.21 -3.86 -5.12
C TYR A 161 -4.72 -4.03 -5.36
N SER A 162 -5.36 -4.98 -4.68
CA SER A 162 -6.81 -5.17 -4.75
C SER A 162 -7.56 -3.95 -4.21
N PHE A 163 -7.05 -3.37 -3.12
CA PHE A 163 -7.61 -2.18 -2.49
C PHE A 163 -7.48 -0.95 -3.40
N LEU A 164 -6.30 -0.73 -3.97
CA LEU A 164 -6.04 0.32 -4.96
C LEU A 164 -6.99 0.21 -6.16
N THR A 165 -7.05 -0.96 -6.77
CA THR A 165 -7.85 -1.20 -7.99
C THR A 165 -9.34 -0.99 -7.74
N TYR A 166 -9.83 -1.47 -6.59
CA TYR A 166 -11.24 -1.31 -6.23
C TYR A 166 -11.65 0.15 -6.04
N HIS A 167 -10.87 0.91 -5.28
CA HIS A 167 -11.25 2.27 -4.89
C HIS A 167 -10.96 3.34 -5.95
N LEU A 168 -9.91 3.15 -6.73
CA LEU A 168 -9.53 4.14 -7.75
C LEU A 168 -9.88 3.71 -9.18
N GLY A 169 -10.28 2.45 -9.40
CA GLY A 169 -10.50 1.92 -10.74
C GLY A 169 -9.23 1.89 -11.61
N VAL A 170 -8.06 2.07 -10.99
CA VAL A 170 -6.78 2.17 -11.69
C VAL A 170 -6.14 0.80 -11.76
N HIS A 171 -5.91 0.32 -12.97
CA HIS A 171 -5.15 -0.88 -13.24
C HIS A 171 -3.83 -0.51 -13.92
N ILE A 172 -2.74 -0.52 -13.16
CA ILE A 172 -1.39 -0.33 -13.67
C ILE A 172 -0.66 -1.66 -13.48
N PRO A 173 -0.34 -2.39 -14.55
CA PRO A 173 0.37 -3.66 -14.40
C PRO A 173 1.79 -3.41 -13.88
N ILE A 174 2.09 -4.00 -12.73
CA ILE A 174 3.41 -3.89 -12.08
C ILE A 174 4.43 -4.82 -12.75
N PHE A 175 3.94 -5.94 -13.30
CA PHE A 175 4.76 -7.04 -13.76
C PHE A 175 5.56 -6.81 -15.05
N SER A 176 5.39 -5.71 -15.74
CA SER A 176 6.18 -5.42 -16.93
C SER A 176 7.59 -4.91 -16.63
N PHE A 177 7.96 -4.77 -15.34
CA PHE A 177 9.16 -4.04 -14.96
C PHE A 177 10.10 -4.80 -14.00
N LEU A 178 9.60 -5.74 -13.22
CA LEU A 178 10.45 -6.61 -12.41
C LEU A 178 10.70 -7.86 -13.26
N GLY A 179 11.91 -7.97 -13.81
CA GLY A 179 12.31 -9.15 -14.60
C GLY A 179 12.05 -10.42 -13.81
N GLU A 180 11.35 -11.37 -14.44
CA GLU A 180 11.28 -12.73 -13.95
C GLU A 180 12.71 -13.30 -13.97
N GLU A 181 13.25 -13.66 -12.77
CA GLU A 181 14.34 -14.61 -12.67
C GLU A 181 13.80 -16.04 -12.66
#